data_2b553091c629a126a792a1d67388ea99
#
_entry.id   2b553091c629a126a792a1d67388ea99
#
_cell.length_a   1.000
_cell.length_b   1.000
_cell.length_c   1.000
_cell.angle_alpha   90.00
_cell.angle_beta   90.00
_cell.angle_gamma   90.00
#
_symmetry.space_group_name_H-M   'P 1'
#
loop_
_entity.id
_entity.type
_entity.pdbx_description
1 polymer ?
#
loop_
_entity_poly.entity_id
_entity_poly.type
_entity_poly.pdbx_seq_one_letter_code
_entity_poly.pdbx_strand_id
1 'polypeptide(L)'
;MIGTGILKGMAVTARNFVGSYFEKDRLTTVQYPEERIPLAENYRNFPFLIFDDNDPHAGLRCVACKICEKECPPQCIYIVKSDDKKPDYMGKPQFYPKVFDIDISVCMSCQICVEVCPFEAIKMDKDFELSQRERFDHLLLRKEQLSKSNGYYHKIHPIEAEAVDKNLADAVAAAEAKKKAAAEAAAKAAAAKAAAAATAEAKVSADKPSPSPASP
;
A
#
# COMPACT_ATOMS: atom_id res chain seq x y z
N MET A 1 44.82 -38.84 27.69
CA MET A 1 44.45 -37.91 28.76
C MET A 1 42.92 -37.84 28.84
N ILE A 2 42.33 -38.86 29.38
CA ILE A 2 40.88 -38.99 29.57
C ILE A 2 40.57 -38.33 30.91
N GLY A 3 40.03 -37.13 30.92
CA GLY A 3 39.62 -36.41 32.14
C GLY A 3 39.73 -34.90 32.06
N THR A 4 40.67 -34.34 31.31
CA THR A 4 40.81 -32.88 31.16
C THR A 4 39.63 -32.21 30.46
N GLY A 5 38.94 -32.93 29.54
CA GLY A 5 37.72 -32.44 28.89
C GLY A 5 36.56 -32.33 29.86
N ILE A 6 36.40 -33.30 30.74
CA ILE A 6 35.36 -33.31 31.78
C ILE A 6 35.55 -32.12 32.75
N LEU A 7 36.79 -31.92 33.22
CA LEU A 7 37.12 -30.79 34.13
C LEU A 7 36.87 -29.43 33.46
N LYS A 8 37.23 -29.31 32.15
CA LYS A 8 36.91 -28.08 31.38
C LYS A 8 35.38 -27.87 31.24
N GLY A 9 34.64 -28.93 30.93
CA GLY A 9 33.16 -28.87 30.83
C GLY A 9 32.53 -28.44 32.15
N MET A 10 32.96 -29.05 33.27
CA MET A 10 32.50 -28.67 34.61
C MET A 10 32.84 -27.21 34.94
N ALA A 11 34.02 -26.74 34.60
CA ALA A 11 34.44 -25.34 34.82
C ALA A 11 33.56 -24.36 34.02
N VAL A 12 33.24 -24.68 32.77
CA VAL A 12 32.30 -23.86 31.95
C VAL A 12 30.91 -23.83 32.55
N THR A 13 30.40 -24.98 32.98
CA THR A 13 29.08 -25.06 33.63
C THR A 13 29.05 -24.27 34.93
N ALA A 14 30.07 -24.42 35.79
CA ALA A 14 30.17 -23.65 37.03
C ALA A 14 30.25 -22.14 36.77
N ARG A 15 31.05 -21.70 35.78
CA ARG A 15 31.13 -20.29 35.39
C ARG A 15 29.76 -19.78 34.91
N ASN A 16 29.05 -20.54 34.10
CA ASN A 16 27.73 -20.16 33.61
C ASN A 16 26.72 -20.10 34.75
N PHE A 17 26.77 -21.05 35.67
CA PHE A 17 25.90 -21.06 36.85
C PHE A 17 26.12 -19.82 37.72
N VAL A 18 27.38 -19.52 38.09
CA VAL A 18 27.71 -18.33 38.87
C VAL A 18 27.34 -17.04 38.11
N GLY A 19 27.69 -16.97 36.81
CA GLY A 19 27.40 -15.81 35.96
C GLY A 19 25.89 -15.51 35.84
N SER A 20 25.02 -16.52 35.89
CA SER A 20 23.57 -16.33 35.80
C SER A 20 22.97 -15.53 36.98
N TYR A 21 23.65 -15.44 38.10
CA TYR A 21 23.21 -14.60 39.22
C TYR A 21 23.58 -13.12 39.10
N PHE A 22 24.59 -12.80 38.27
CA PHE A 22 25.17 -11.45 38.20
C PHE A 22 24.97 -10.78 36.84
N GLU A 23 24.87 -11.55 35.76
CA GLU A 23 24.76 -11.06 34.38
C GLU A 23 23.34 -11.26 33.83
N LYS A 24 22.51 -10.21 33.81
CA LYS A 24 21.13 -10.27 33.27
C LYS A 24 21.10 -10.63 31.80
N ASP A 25 22.08 -10.17 31.02
CA ASP A 25 22.16 -10.38 29.56
C ASP A 25 22.44 -11.84 29.16
N ARG A 26 22.79 -12.69 30.14
CA ARG A 26 22.95 -14.13 29.92
C ARG A 26 21.66 -14.91 29.82
N LEU A 27 20.59 -14.38 30.41
CA LEU A 27 19.29 -15.01 30.38
C LEU A 27 18.58 -14.55 29.12
N THR A 28 18.30 -15.49 28.19
CA THR A 28 17.56 -15.21 26.96
C THR A 28 16.05 -15.22 27.18
N THR A 29 15.60 -15.59 28.38
CA THR A 29 14.17 -15.61 28.75
C THR A 29 13.70 -14.22 29.13
N VAL A 30 12.56 -13.84 28.57
CA VAL A 30 11.86 -12.58 28.87
C VAL A 30 10.64 -12.89 29.72
N GLN A 31 10.41 -12.12 30.75
CA GLN A 31 9.26 -12.28 31.64
C GLN A 31 8.02 -11.63 31.06
N TYR A 32 7.47 -12.26 29.99
CA TYR A 32 6.21 -11.82 29.43
C TYR A 32 5.04 -12.18 30.36
N PRO A 33 4.04 -11.31 30.61
CA PRO A 33 3.79 -10.03 29.93
C PRO A 33 4.43 -8.77 30.55
N GLU A 34 5.15 -8.89 31.66
CA GLU A 34 5.74 -7.77 32.41
C GLU A 34 6.87 -7.11 31.60
N GLU A 35 7.67 -7.93 30.91
CA GLU A 35 8.70 -7.49 29.99
C GLU A 35 8.33 -7.86 28.56
N ARG A 36 8.48 -6.91 27.61
CA ARG A 36 8.24 -7.13 26.19
C ARG A 36 9.49 -6.89 25.39
N ILE A 37 9.80 -7.81 24.48
CA ILE A 37 10.90 -7.63 23.53
C ILE A 37 10.50 -6.58 22.50
N PRO A 38 11.37 -5.59 22.19
CA PRO A 38 11.12 -4.68 21.08
C PRO A 38 11.08 -5.46 19.76
N LEU A 39 9.94 -5.37 19.08
CA LEU A 39 9.74 -6.06 17.80
C LEU A 39 10.57 -5.38 16.70
N ALA A 40 11.20 -6.18 15.85
CA ALA A 40 11.92 -5.70 14.69
C ALA A 40 10.98 -4.93 13.73
N GLU A 41 11.53 -4.04 12.91
CA GLU A 41 10.74 -3.29 11.92
C GLU A 41 10.03 -4.22 10.93
N ASN A 42 10.72 -5.28 10.51
CA ASN A 42 10.19 -6.27 9.56
C ASN A 42 9.25 -7.31 10.20
N TYR A 43 8.86 -7.13 11.47
CA TYR A 43 7.88 -8.01 12.09
C TYR A 43 6.50 -7.84 11.43
N ARG A 44 5.84 -8.96 11.13
CA ARG A 44 4.58 -9.00 10.39
C ARG A 44 3.58 -9.84 11.16
N ASN A 45 2.39 -9.30 11.34
CA ASN A 45 1.33 -10.05 11.99
C ASN A 45 0.03 -9.98 11.18
N PHE A 46 -0.89 -9.08 11.49
CA PHE A 46 -2.17 -9.02 10.80
C PHE A 46 -2.24 -7.81 9.86
N PRO A 47 -2.95 -7.93 8.73
CA PRO A 47 -3.09 -6.82 7.79
C PRO A 47 -4.01 -5.74 8.33
N PHE A 48 -3.70 -4.47 7.99
CA PHE A 48 -4.54 -3.31 8.23
C PHE A 48 -4.58 -2.41 6.99
N LEU A 49 -5.55 -1.50 6.93
CA LEU A 49 -5.72 -0.54 5.85
C LEU A 49 -5.18 0.83 6.23
N ILE A 50 -4.47 1.48 5.29
CA ILE A 50 -3.94 2.83 5.48
C ILE A 50 -4.93 3.85 4.94
N PHE A 51 -5.14 4.92 5.71
CA PHE A 51 -5.77 6.14 5.24
C PHE A 51 -4.84 7.34 5.42
N ASP A 52 -4.87 8.22 4.44
CA ASP A 52 -4.23 9.52 4.49
C ASP A 52 -5.24 10.55 5.05
N ASP A 53 -4.76 11.68 5.52
CA ASP A 53 -5.55 12.71 6.18
C ASP A 53 -6.16 12.25 7.53
N ASN A 54 -7.12 13.01 8.05
CA ASN A 54 -7.77 12.73 9.32
C ASN A 54 -9.11 11.98 9.17
N ASP A 55 -9.52 11.66 7.94
CA ASP A 55 -10.80 11.01 7.67
C ASP A 55 -10.59 9.57 7.18
N PRO A 56 -10.92 8.55 8.01
CA PRO A 56 -10.81 7.14 7.63
C PRO A 56 -11.64 6.75 6.40
N HIS A 57 -12.70 7.52 6.08
CA HIS A 57 -13.56 7.21 4.94
C HIS A 57 -13.12 7.91 3.66
N ALA A 58 -12.72 9.18 3.75
CA ALA A 58 -12.32 9.97 2.58
C ALA A 58 -10.88 9.66 2.15
N GLY A 59 -9.97 9.49 3.12
CA GLY A 59 -8.54 9.29 2.89
C GLY A 59 -8.10 7.84 2.67
N LEU A 60 -9.01 6.87 2.63
CA LEU A 60 -8.63 5.47 2.48
C LEU A 60 -7.99 5.22 1.11
N ARG A 61 -6.75 4.70 1.09
CA ARG A 61 -6.01 4.40 -0.16
C ARG A 61 -6.63 3.26 -0.97
N CYS A 62 -7.43 2.39 -0.34
CA CYS A 62 -8.04 1.23 -0.98
C CYS A 62 -9.09 1.63 -2.02
N VAL A 63 -8.96 1.10 -3.24
CA VAL A 63 -9.88 1.33 -4.37
C VAL A 63 -10.80 0.13 -4.65
N ALA A 64 -10.91 -0.82 -3.72
CA ALA A 64 -11.74 -2.02 -3.86
C ALA A 64 -11.48 -2.81 -5.16
N CYS A 65 -10.23 -2.91 -5.61
CA CYS A 65 -9.87 -3.64 -6.82
C CYS A 65 -10.05 -5.16 -6.71
N LYS A 66 -10.16 -5.70 -5.49
CA LYS A 66 -10.35 -7.12 -5.15
C LYS A 66 -9.16 -8.03 -5.50
N ILE A 67 -8.00 -7.49 -5.78
CA ILE A 67 -6.81 -8.31 -6.06
C ILE A 67 -6.42 -9.10 -4.80
N CYS A 68 -6.32 -8.43 -3.66
CA CYS A 68 -5.97 -9.07 -2.38
C CYS A 68 -6.99 -10.14 -1.94
N GLU A 69 -8.30 -9.97 -2.26
CA GLU A 69 -9.34 -10.98 -2.01
C GLU A 69 -9.10 -12.25 -2.85
N LYS A 70 -8.73 -12.09 -4.12
CA LYS A 70 -8.50 -13.20 -5.05
C LYS A 70 -7.21 -13.96 -4.77
N GLU A 71 -6.15 -13.23 -4.43
CA GLU A 71 -4.81 -13.80 -4.19
C GLU A 71 -4.64 -14.33 -2.76
N CYS A 72 -5.62 -14.15 -1.90
CA CYS A 72 -5.57 -14.64 -0.51
C CYS A 72 -5.71 -16.16 -0.47
N PRO A 73 -4.68 -16.94 -0.03
CA PRO A 73 -4.75 -18.39 -0.01
C PRO A 73 -5.87 -18.94 0.88
N PRO A 74 -6.05 -18.45 2.14
CA PRO A 74 -7.16 -18.89 2.99
C PRO A 74 -8.49 -18.21 2.65
N GLN A 75 -8.54 -17.28 1.67
CA GLN A 75 -9.74 -16.54 1.27
C GLN A 75 -10.43 -15.84 2.45
N CYS A 76 -9.64 -15.25 3.34
CA CYS A 76 -10.13 -14.60 4.56
C CYS A 76 -10.54 -13.13 4.36
N ILE A 77 -10.38 -12.58 3.16
CA ILE A 77 -10.69 -11.18 2.82
C ILE A 77 -11.98 -11.12 2.02
N TYR A 78 -12.90 -10.25 2.45
CA TYR A 78 -14.18 -10.04 1.77
C TYR A 78 -14.36 -8.56 1.46
N ILE A 79 -14.60 -8.23 0.18
CA ILE A 79 -14.69 -6.85 -0.31
C ILE A 79 -15.97 -6.62 -1.09
N VAL A 80 -16.76 -5.62 -0.69
CA VAL A 80 -17.89 -5.10 -1.47
C VAL A 80 -17.55 -3.70 -1.95
N LYS A 81 -17.63 -3.48 -3.27
CA LYS A 81 -17.41 -2.16 -3.88
C LYS A 81 -18.57 -1.22 -3.56
N SER A 82 -18.28 0.07 -3.45
CA SER A 82 -19.29 1.11 -3.42
C SER A 82 -19.83 1.39 -4.83
N ASP A 83 -21.01 1.98 -4.90
CA ASP A 83 -21.60 2.48 -6.16
C ASP A 83 -20.98 3.82 -6.58
N ASP A 84 -20.54 4.61 -5.60
CA ASP A 84 -19.91 5.90 -5.81
C ASP A 84 -18.41 5.77 -6.07
N LYS A 85 -17.84 6.79 -6.74
CA LYS A 85 -16.41 6.88 -7.02
C LYS A 85 -15.79 8.03 -6.25
N LYS A 86 -14.57 7.81 -5.76
CA LYS A 86 -13.70 8.83 -5.14
C LYS A 86 -12.43 9.00 -5.98
N PRO A 87 -11.79 10.17 -5.97
CA PRO A 87 -10.47 10.31 -6.56
C PRO A 87 -9.46 9.49 -5.75
N ASP A 88 -8.60 8.74 -6.45
CA ASP A 88 -7.44 8.09 -5.85
C ASP A 88 -6.27 9.10 -5.68
N TYR A 89 -5.12 8.64 -5.15
CA TYR A 89 -3.92 9.47 -4.97
C TYR A 89 -3.40 10.09 -6.30
N MET A 90 -3.81 9.56 -7.46
CA MET A 90 -3.49 10.11 -8.78
C MET A 90 -4.60 11.03 -9.33
N GLY A 91 -5.65 11.30 -8.56
CA GLY A 91 -6.81 12.08 -8.96
C GLY A 91 -7.72 11.39 -9.98
N LYS A 92 -7.62 10.06 -10.14
CA LYS A 92 -8.52 9.29 -11.00
C LYS A 92 -9.74 8.85 -10.21
N PRO A 93 -10.97 8.92 -10.79
CA PRO A 93 -12.16 8.44 -10.11
C PRO A 93 -12.14 6.91 -10.00
N GLN A 94 -12.01 6.39 -8.79
CA GLN A 94 -11.99 4.96 -8.46
C GLN A 94 -13.11 4.61 -7.50
N PHE A 95 -13.50 3.32 -7.50
CA PHE A 95 -14.40 2.80 -6.49
C PHE A 95 -13.66 2.74 -5.14
N TYR A 96 -14.41 2.71 -4.06
CA TYR A 96 -13.87 2.48 -2.71
C TYR A 96 -14.62 1.31 -2.06
N PRO A 97 -14.07 0.70 -1.01
CA PRO A 97 -14.75 -0.41 -0.35
C PRO A 97 -15.90 0.12 0.52
N LYS A 98 -17.12 -0.35 0.22
CA LYS A 98 -18.29 -0.21 1.08
C LYS A 98 -18.15 -1.13 2.29
N VAL A 99 -17.76 -2.37 2.03
CA VAL A 99 -17.41 -3.37 3.04
C VAL A 99 -16.00 -3.86 2.76
N PHE A 100 -15.19 -4.00 3.80
CA PHE A 100 -13.88 -4.62 3.76
C PHE A 100 -13.67 -5.35 5.08
N ASP A 101 -13.82 -6.65 5.05
CA ASP A 101 -13.73 -7.49 6.22
C ASP A 101 -12.61 -8.50 6.07
N ILE A 102 -11.88 -8.74 7.15
CA ILE A 102 -10.85 -9.78 7.21
C ILE A 102 -11.13 -10.70 8.39
N ASP A 103 -11.26 -11.99 8.13
CA ASP A 103 -11.32 -12.99 9.17
C ASP A 103 -9.89 -13.33 9.65
N ILE A 104 -9.49 -12.68 10.75
CA ILE A 104 -8.16 -12.84 11.33
C ILE A 104 -7.96 -14.25 11.89
N SER A 105 -9.02 -14.96 12.25
CA SER A 105 -8.92 -16.31 12.82
C SER A 105 -8.38 -17.35 11.83
N VAL A 106 -8.50 -17.10 10.53
CA VAL A 106 -7.98 -17.97 9.47
C VAL A 106 -6.84 -17.32 8.68
N CYS A 107 -6.53 -16.07 8.96
CA CYS A 107 -5.42 -15.36 8.33
C CYS A 107 -4.09 -15.99 8.74
N MET A 108 -3.26 -16.37 7.78
CA MET A 108 -1.95 -16.98 8.02
C MET A 108 -0.79 -15.96 8.02
N SER A 109 -1.10 -14.67 8.01
CA SER A 109 -0.12 -13.57 8.02
C SER A 109 0.98 -13.68 6.95
N CYS A 110 0.63 -14.21 5.77
CA CYS A 110 1.58 -14.51 4.69
C CYS A 110 2.04 -13.28 3.89
N GLN A 111 1.41 -12.11 4.10
CA GLN A 111 1.71 -10.84 3.44
C GLN A 111 1.41 -10.77 1.92
N ILE A 112 0.93 -11.81 1.27
CA ILE A 112 0.60 -11.77 -0.17
C ILE A 112 -0.33 -10.61 -0.50
N CYS A 113 -1.33 -10.33 0.35
CA CYS A 113 -2.27 -9.21 0.17
C CYS A 113 -1.58 -7.84 0.12
N VAL A 114 -0.45 -7.67 0.83
CA VAL A 114 0.36 -6.44 0.80
C VAL A 114 1.14 -6.36 -0.51
N GLU A 115 1.83 -7.44 -0.89
CA GLU A 115 2.68 -7.48 -2.08
C GLU A 115 1.91 -7.27 -3.39
N VAL A 116 0.66 -7.78 -3.46
CA VAL A 116 -0.16 -7.64 -4.67
C VAL A 116 -0.93 -6.32 -4.73
N CYS A 117 -0.86 -5.46 -3.71
CA CYS A 117 -1.62 -4.22 -3.66
C CYS A 117 -0.93 -3.09 -4.44
N PRO A 118 -1.45 -2.66 -5.62
CA PRO A 118 -0.79 -1.62 -6.40
C PRO A 118 -1.03 -0.21 -5.85
N PHE A 119 -1.85 -0.07 -4.81
CA PHE A 119 -2.21 1.21 -4.19
C PHE A 119 -1.57 1.41 -2.83
N GLU A 120 -0.71 0.49 -2.38
CA GLU A 120 -0.05 0.55 -1.06
C GLU A 120 -1.06 0.76 0.10
N ALA A 121 -2.28 0.23 -0.07
CA ALA A 121 -3.41 0.50 0.80
C ALA A 121 -3.51 -0.47 1.98
N ILE A 122 -2.87 -1.64 1.90
CA ILE A 122 -2.88 -2.67 2.94
C ILE A 122 -1.44 -2.93 3.40
N LYS A 123 -1.23 -2.98 4.70
CA LYS A 123 0.07 -3.20 5.34
C LYS A 123 -0.06 -4.16 6.50
N MET A 124 1.06 -4.64 7.04
CA MET A 124 1.09 -5.54 8.18
C MET A 124 1.35 -4.79 9.48
N ASP A 125 0.64 -5.18 10.52
CA ASP A 125 0.76 -4.61 11.87
C ASP A 125 1.80 -5.36 12.70
N LYS A 126 2.22 -4.73 13.81
CA LYS A 126 3.04 -5.35 14.86
C LYS A 126 2.23 -5.87 16.05
N ASP A 127 0.92 -5.59 16.07
CA ASP A 127 0.05 -6.04 17.15
C ASP A 127 -0.20 -7.54 17.02
N PHE A 128 0.09 -8.32 18.08
CA PHE A 128 -0.06 -9.77 18.10
C PHE A 128 -0.97 -10.27 19.23
N GLU A 129 -1.41 -9.39 20.12
CA GLU A 129 -2.23 -9.75 21.28
C GLU A 129 -3.73 -9.73 20.94
N LEU A 130 -4.13 -10.57 19.98
CA LEU A 130 -5.50 -10.62 19.45
C LEU A 130 -6.29 -11.85 19.92
N SER A 131 -5.91 -12.48 21.03
CA SER A 131 -6.63 -13.64 21.52
C SER A 131 -8.02 -13.25 22.04
N GLN A 132 -9.06 -13.92 21.54
CA GLN A 132 -10.44 -13.66 21.87
C GLN A 132 -11.20 -14.98 22.13
N ARG A 133 -12.30 -14.90 22.90
CA ARG A 133 -13.15 -16.06 23.19
C ARG A 133 -14.03 -16.45 22.02
N GLU A 134 -14.52 -15.45 21.29
CA GLU A 134 -15.49 -15.60 20.21
C GLU A 134 -14.88 -15.13 18.89
N ARG A 135 -15.03 -15.99 17.88
CA ARG A 135 -14.44 -15.75 16.56
C ARG A 135 -15.14 -14.63 15.81
N PHE A 136 -16.47 -14.68 15.70
CA PHE A 136 -17.21 -13.81 14.78
C PHE A 136 -17.39 -12.38 15.29
N ASP A 137 -17.41 -12.19 16.60
CA ASP A 137 -17.62 -10.84 17.17
C ASP A 137 -16.32 -10.03 17.27
N HIS A 138 -15.16 -10.71 17.39
CA HIS A 138 -13.91 -10.03 17.69
C HIS A 138 -12.76 -10.32 16.73
N LEU A 139 -12.77 -11.45 16.02
CA LEU A 139 -11.72 -11.82 15.06
C LEU A 139 -12.13 -11.59 13.60
N LEU A 140 -13.39 -11.29 13.32
CA LEU A 140 -13.84 -10.75 12.05
C LEU A 140 -13.69 -9.23 12.10
N LEU A 141 -12.54 -8.73 11.67
CA LEU A 141 -12.26 -7.30 11.68
C LEU A 141 -12.90 -6.61 10.48
N ARG A 142 -13.67 -5.59 10.77
CA ARG A 142 -14.36 -4.76 9.78
C ARG A 142 -13.50 -3.58 9.36
N LYS A 143 -13.87 -2.96 8.26
CA LYS A 143 -13.16 -1.81 7.66
C LYS A 143 -12.76 -0.74 8.69
N GLU A 144 -13.65 -0.38 9.59
CA GLU A 144 -13.42 0.65 10.61
C GLU A 144 -12.32 0.26 11.61
N GLN A 145 -12.28 -1.02 11.98
CA GLN A 145 -11.26 -1.57 12.89
C GLN A 145 -9.91 -1.76 12.20
N LEU A 146 -9.95 -2.07 10.89
CA LEU A 146 -8.76 -2.26 10.07
C LEU A 146 -8.12 -0.93 9.65
N SER A 147 -8.88 0.17 9.61
CA SER A 147 -8.39 1.46 9.12
C SER A 147 -7.50 2.15 10.15
N LYS A 148 -6.22 2.34 9.82
CA LYS A 148 -5.22 3.03 10.64
C LYS A 148 -4.57 4.17 9.83
N SER A 149 -4.19 5.25 10.51
CA SER A 149 -3.61 6.42 9.85
C SER A 149 -2.21 6.13 9.29
N ASN A 150 -1.83 6.85 8.23
CA ASN A 150 -0.45 6.81 7.70
C ASN A 150 0.58 7.19 8.78
N GLY A 151 0.24 8.11 9.69
CA GLY A 151 1.10 8.45 10.84
C GLY A 151 1.34 7.26 11.79
N TYR A 152 0.35 6.37 11.96
CA TYR A 152 0.55 5.12 12.70
C TYR A 152 1.51 4.19 11.95
N TYR A 153 1.39 4.07 10.63
CA TYR A 153 2.29 3.27 9.80
C TYR A 153 3.73 3.74 9.89
N HIS A 154 3.98 5.05 9.80
CA HIS A 154 5.31 5.64 10.01
C HIS A 154 5.90 5.33 11.40
N LYS A 155 5.05 5.25 12.41
CA LYS A 155 5.50 4.94 13.78
C LYS A 155 5.98 3.50 13.93
N ILE A 156 5.32 2.54 13.26
CA ILE A 156 5.64 1.11 13.37
C ILE A 156 6.69 0.64 12.36
N HIS A 157 6.69 1.21 11.15
CA HIS A 157 7.57 0.86 10.03
C HIS A 157 8.16 2.12 9.39
N PRO A 158 9.09 2.86 10.06
CA PRO A 158 9.57 4.15 9.59
C PRO A 158 10.28 4.06 8.23
N ILE A 159 11.17 3.08 8.03
CA ILE A 159 11.96 2.94 6.79
C ILE A 159 11.06 2.55 5.60
N GLU A 160 10.17 1.59 5.83
CA GLU A 160 9.24 1.14 4.78
C GLU A 160 8.25 2.25 4.40
N ALA A 161 7.71 2.96 5.39
CA ALA A 161 6.74 4.03 5.17
C ALA A 161 7.34 5.20 4.36
N GLU A 162 8.57 5.63 4.68
CA GLU A 162 9.27 6.65 3.91
C GLU A 162 9.52 6.22 2.45
N ALA A 163 9.91 4.96 2.24
CA ALA A 163 10.12 4.42 0.90
C ALA A 163 8.81 4.37 0.09
N VAL A 164 7.70 3.97 0.71
CA VAL A 164 6.38 3.93 0.09
C VAL A 164 5.90 5.32 -0.28
N ASP A 165 5.97 6.28 0.64
CA ASP A 165 5.52 7.65 0.39
C ASP A 165 6.34 8.33 -0.71
N LYS A 166 7.65 8.06 -0.77
CA LYS A 166 8.52 8.51 -1.87
C LYS A 166 8.10 7.90 -3.20
N ASN A 167 7.87 6.59 -3.26
CA ASN A 167 7.43 5.91 -4.47
C ASN A 167 6.06 6.43 -4.96
N LEU A 168 5.14 6.70 -4.05
CA LEU A 168 3.84 7.29 -4.38
C LEU A 168 3.99 8.72 -4.92
N ALA A 169 4.84 9.55 -4.29
CA ALA A 169 5.12 10.90 -4.76
C ALA A 169 5.76 10.90 -6.16
N ASP A 170 6.74 10.02 -6.40
CA ASP A 170 7.38 9.87 -7.71
C ASP A 170 6.38 9.39 -8.78
N ALA A 171 5.46 8.49 -8.43
CA ALA A 171 4.40 8.03 -9.32
C ALA A 171 3.41 9.15 -9.68
N VAL A 172 3.04 9.99 -8.72
CA VAL A 172 2.18 11.18 -8.95
C VAL A 172 2.89 12.15 -9.87
N ALA A 173 4.16 12.51 -9.60
CA ALA A 173 4.94 13.40 -10.42
C ALA A 173 5.09 12.89 -11.86
N ALA A 174 5.36 11.59 -12.03
CA ALA A 174 5.43 10.96 -13.35
C ALA A 174 4.09 10.98 -14.10
N ALA A 175 2.97 10.79 -13.39
CA ALA A 175 1.63 10.87 -13.97
C ALA A 175 1.27 12.29 -14.42
N GLU A 176 1.61 13.30 -13.63
CA GLU A 176 1.43 14.71 -13.99
C GLU A 176 2.27 15.12 -15.18
N ALA A 177 3.54 14.70 -15.24
CA ALA A 177 4.41 14.92 -16.38
C ALA A 177 3.84 14.31 -17.66
N LYS A 178 3.31 13.08 -17.60
CA LYS A 178 2.63 12.44 -18.73
C LYS A 178 1.36 13.17 -19.15
N LYS A 179 0.55 13.67 -18.20
CA LYS A 179 -0.64 14.47 -18.50
C LYS A 179 -0.27 15.79 -19.20
N LYS A 180 0.77 16.48 -18.73
CA LYS A 180 1.27 17.72 -19.36
C LYS A 180 1.78 17.45 -20.77
N ALA A 181 2.62 16.42 -20.96
CA ALA A 181 3.12 16.04 -22.28
C ALA A 181 2.00 15.64 -23.26
N ALA A 182 0.99 14.92 -22.79
CA ALA A 182 -0.19 14.56 -23.59
C ALA A 182 -1.02 15.79 -23.97
N ALA A 183 -1.20 16.73 -23.04
CA ALA A 183 -1.91 17.98 -23.32
C ALA A 183 -1.17 18.86 -24.35
N GLU A 184 0.16 18.97 -24.25
CA GLU A 184 0.98 19.67 -25.23
C GLU A 184 0.95 19.00 -26.60
N ALA A 185 1.00 17.68 -26.66
CA ALA A 185 0.88 16.93 -27.91
C ALA A 185 -0.50 17.11 -28.55
N ALA A 186 -1.57 17.10 -27.74
CA ALA A 186 -2.93 17.37 -28.22
C ALA A 186 -3.09 18.80 -28.74
N ALA A 187 -2.51 19.79 -28.04
CA ALA A 187 -2.51 21.18 -28.46
C ALA A 187 -1.75 21.38 -29.80
N LYS A 188 -0.58 20.75 -29.95
CA LYS A 188 0.18 20.77 -31.21
C LYS A 188 -0.58 20.09 -32.36
N ALA A 189 -1.26 18.98 -32.11
CA ALA A 189 -2.09 18.28 -33.08
C ALA A 189 -3.33 19.11 -33.50
N ALA A 190 -3.96 19.81 -32.55
CA ALA A 190 -5.06 20.72 -32.84
C ALA A 190 -4.61 21.92 -33.67
N ALA A 191 -3.46 22.55 -33.35
CA ALA A 191 -2.86 23.62 -34.10
C ALA A 191 -2.50 23.20 -35.54
N ALA A 192 -1.93 22.00 -35.71
CA ALA A 192 -1.62 21.44 -37.03
C ALA A 192 -2.87 21.18 -37.87
N LYS A 193 -3.95 20.70 -37.27
CA LYS A 193 -5.26 20.52 -37.95
C LYS A 193 -5.87 21.87 -38.34
N ALA A 194 -5.80 22.90 -37.49
CA ALA A 194 -6.27 24.24 -37.80
C ALA A 194 -5.48 24.86 -38.94
N ALA A 195 -4.16 24.71 -38.96
CA ALA A 195 -3.30 25.19 -40.06
C ALA A 195 -3.61 24.45 -41.38
N ALA A 196 -3.86 23.14 -41.34
CA ALA A 196 -4.25 22.37 -42.53
C ALA A 196 -5.62 22.75 -43.06
N ALA A 197 -6.58 23.07 -42.18
CA ALA A 197 -7.91 23.59 -42.61
C ALA A 197 -7.83 24.95 -43.26
N ALA A 198 -7.03 25.89 -42.69
CA ALA A 198 -6.82 27.20 -43.26
C ALA A 198 -6.15 27.16 -44.67
N THR A 199 -5.22 26.22 -44.89
CA THR A 199 -4.60 26.02 -46.21
C THR A 199 -5.54 25.36 -47.20
N ALA A 200 -6.54 24.57 -46.78
CA ALA A 200 -7.56 23.99 -47.63
C ALA A 200 -8.56 25.07 -48.10
N GLU A 201 -9.01 25.97 -47.22
CA GLU A 201 -9.90 27.08 -47.56
C GLU A 201 -9.25 28.08 -48.52
N ALA A 202 -7.94 28.36 -48.35
CA ALA A 202 -7.17 29.23 -49.26
C ALA A 202 -7.09 28.65 -50.69
N LYS A 203 -7.01 27.33 -50.86
CA LYS A 203 -7.03 26.66 -52.16
C LYS A 203 -8.41 26.68 -52.84
N VAL A 204 -9.49 26.62 -52.11
CA VAL A 204 -10.86 26.66 -52.65
C VAL A 204 -11.23 28.06 -53.14
N SER A 205 -10.68 29.12 -52.56
CA SER A 205 -10.94 30.51 -52.99
C SER A 205 -10.12 30.93 -54.22
N ALA A 206 -9.08 30.20 -54.62
CA ALA A 206 -8.25 30.50 -55.79
C ALA A 206 -8.76 29.88 -57.10
N ASP A 207 -9.73 28.96 -57.05
CA ASP A 207 -10.27 28.27 -58.24
C ASP A 207 -11.72 28.70 -58.57
N LYS A 208 -11.97 30.02 -58.60
CA LYS A 208 -13.24 30.57 -59.05
C LYS A 208 -13.11 31.06 -60.50
N PRO A 209 -13.70 30.39 -61.49
CA PRO A 209 -13.58 30.84 -62.88
C PRO A 209 -14.28 32.19 -63.09
N SER A 210 -13.61 33.09 -63.79
CA SER A 210 -14.12 34.40 -64.15
C SER A 210 -15.28 34.28 -65.15
N PRO A 211 -16.33 35.10 -65.04
CA PRO A 211 -17.44 35.07 -66.01
C PRO A 211 -16.98 35.64 -67.35
N SER A 212 -17.24 34.87 -68.41
CA SER A 212 -17.05 35.28 -69.82
C SER A 212 -17.96 36.43 -70.19
N PRO A 213 -17.49 37.46 -70.94
CA PRO A 213 -18.35 38.54 -71.38
C PRO A 213 -19.28 38.07 -72.56
N ALA A 214 -20.54 38.35 -72.44
CA ALA A 214 -21.52 38.21 -73.53
C ALA A 214 -21.21 39.26 -74.60
N SER A 215 -21.15 38.83 -75.84
CA SER A 215 -21.12 39.70 -77.02
C SER A 215 -22.48 39.72 -77.73
N PRO A 216 -22.82 40.75 -78.54
CA PRO A 216 -24.12 41.33 -78.84
C PRO A 216 -24.97 40.51 -79.79
#